data_dbf7ad5c7157de2d923b51a0adf3d34e
#
_entry.id   dbf7ad5c7157de2d923b51a0adf3d34e
#
_cell.length_a   1.000
_cell.length_b   1.000
_cell.length_c   1.000
_cell.angle_alpha   90.00
_cell.angle_beta   90.00
_cell.angle_gamma   90.00
#
_symmetry.space_group_name_H-M   'P 1'
#
loop_
_entity.id
_entity.type
_entity.pdbx_description
1 polymer ?
#
loop_
_entity_poly.entity_id
_entity_poly.type
_entity_poly.pdbx_seq_one_letter_code
_entity_poly.pdbx_strand_id
1 'polypeptide(L)'
;MNGPLDGPGTKPGDSPGTAAPTVTDSSDPSGLRPPACPDVPSDVALDPAAFRAAFEAARLAMAVIDGEGRVLAANHALGRLLGSPAAELTGTPVTALAGLGLDDRARDDCQAVLEGRSEGMIRTRRLKHGDGRSVWAEVTVVPTGRPGSRGGTALLSVADVSERRDLQERLRHLEMHDPVTRLPNRALFFERLSTALAESTTGRIGLCYLDLDGFKAVNDTLGHRVGDRLLDEVAQRLRRCAEPGGHLVARLGGDEFALLAEASTGTQPLTELAEEVLAALQQPFDLAGQRLAVSASIGVVERPAAGTSATELMQAADTTLYWAKADGKARWTLFDPERNAHRMTRQALSSTLRPALERGEFALEYQPIVSLHDESLTGVEALVRWHHPQLGTLGPNQFIGLAEENGAIVPLGRWILAESCRQARRWQLEHPDRPLYVSVNVAVRQVWDSDLVTDVAAILEETGLPSGLLQLELTESAVMGSAGRPLKALQALSAMGVRIAIDDFGTGYSNLAYLSRLPVRGLKLDGLFVRGFRAARPLNPADETIVTSLVQLAHNLGLTVTAECVEGPAQADRLRRIGCDTGQGWHYSKPVPPDRISQLLVGDGRP
;
A
#
# COMPACT_ATOMS: atom_id res chain seq x y z
N MET A 1 34.85 16.58 -46.99
CA MET A 1 34.06 16.50 -48.23
C MET A 1 32.61 16.65 -47.85
N ASN A 2 32.03 17.74 -48.39
CA ASN A 2 30.60 18.06 -48.51
C ASN A 2 29.72 17.98 -47.23
N GLY A 3 29.34 19.01 -46.62
CA GLY A 3 28.80 20.32 -46.82
C GLY A 3 27.35 20.36 -47.25
N PRO A 4 26.58 21.40 -46.90
CA PRO A 4 25.35 21.35 -46.09
C PRO A 4 24.10 21.72 -46.93
N LEU A 5 22.88 21.65 -46.35
CA LEU A 5 21.73 22.39 -46.89
C LEU A 5 20.88 22.99 -45.78
N ASP A 6 20.64 24.26 -46.00
CA ASP A 6 19.97 25.31 -45.22
C ASP A 6 18.51 25.09 -44.85
N GLY A 7 18.12 25.84 -43.83
CA GLY A 7 16.86 26.06 -43.20
C GLY A 7 15.71 26.60 -44.04
N PRO A 8 14.64 27.18 -43.46
CA PRO A 8 14.71 28.41 -42.63
C PRO A 8 13.85 28.36 -41.35
N GLY A 9 14.22 29.30 -40.48
CA GLY A 9 13.60 29.55 -39.19
C GLY A 9 12.22 30.23 -39.25
N THR A 10 11.47 30.00 -38.18
CA THR A 10 10.41 30.91 -37.72
C THR A 10 10.51 31.09 -36.20
N LYS A 11 10.44 32.35 -35.80
CA LYS A 11 10.52 32.90 -34.46
C LYS A 11 9.33 32.49 -33.58
N PRO A 12 9.44 32.56 -32.25
CA PRO A 12 8.42 32.14 -31.30
C PRO A 12 7.30 33.18 -31.21
N GLY A 13 6.05 32.71 -31.30
CA GLY A 13 4.83 33.46 -31.03
C GLY A 13 4.29 33.17 -29.63
N ASP A 14 3.84 34.20 -29.00
CA ASP A 14 3.29 34.38 -27.69
C ASP A 14 2.33 33.27 -27.22
N SER A 15 2.52 32.84 -26.00
CA SER A 15 1.57 32.04 -25.25
C SER A 15 0.44 32.93 -24.69
N PRO A 16 -0.84 32.66 -24.94
CA PRO A 16 -1.91 33.27 -24.17
C PRO A 16 -2.13 32.49 -22.89
N GLY A 17 -2.22 33.24 -21.79
CA GLY A 17 -2.44 32.73 -20.44
C GLY A 17 -3.74 31.90 -20.33
N THR A 18 -3.63 30.76 -19.74
CA THR A 18 -4.74 29.95 -19.26
C THR A 18 -5.33 30.59 -18.01
N ALA A 19 -6.45 31.29 -18.18
CA ALA A 19 -7.33 31.68 -17.09
C ALA A 19 -8.05 30.40 -16.59
N ALA A 20 -7.97 30.14 -15.32
CA ALA A 20 -8.76 29.10 -14.64
C ALA A 20 -10.26 29.39 -14.80
N PRO A 21 -11.11 28.40 -15.09
CA PRO A 21 -12.56 28.60 -15.05
C PRO A 21 -13.00 28.66 -13.59
N THR A 22 -13.56 29.78 -13.19
CA THR A 22 -14.39 29.92 -12.00
C THR A 22 -15.56 28.95 -12.09
N VAL A 23 -15.62 28.01 -11.15
CA VAL A 23 -16.77 27.14 -10.95
C VAL A 23 -17.90 27.99 -10.38
N THR A 24 -18.87 28.34 -11.21
CA THR A 24 -20.16 28.81 -10.73
C THR A 24 -21.02 27.59 -10.46
N ASP A 25 -21.34 27.42 -9.19
CA ASP A 25 -22.37 26.52 -8.67
C ASP A 25 -23.72 26.84 -9.33
N SER A 26 -24.23 25.93 -10.16
CA SER A 26 -25.60 25.90 -10.61
C SER A 26 -26.05 24.47 -10.81
N SER A 27 -26.49 23.88 -9.70
CA SER A 27 -27.26 22.65 -9.65
C SER A 27 -28.70 22.95 -10.13
N ASP A 28 -28.94 22.93 -11.43
CA ASP A 28 -30.28 22.81 -12.02
C ASP A 28 -30.25 21.81 -13.20
N PRO A 29 -30.73 20.58 -13.02
CA PRO A 29 -30.72 19.56 -14.06
C PRO A 29 -31.90 19.67 -15.06
N SER A 30 -32.60 20.79 -15.15
CA SER A 30 -33.79 20.96 -16.02
C SER A 30 -33.56 21.75 -17.33
N GLY A 31 -32.32 21.77 -17.82
CA GLY A 31 -31.96 22.47 -19.07
C GLY A 31 -32.34 21.76 -20.38
N LEU A 32 -33.45 21.02 -20.43
CA LEU A 32 -34.04 20.55 -21.69
C LEU A 32 -35.07 21.57 -22.16
N ARG A 33 -34.64 22.59 -22.94
CA ARG A 33 -35.56 23.31 -23.83
C ARG A 33 -36.21 22.29 -24.74
N PRO A 34 -37.57 22.23 -24.78
CA PRO A 34 -38.23 21.43 -25.80
C PRO A 34 -37.77 21.96 -27.19
N PRO A 35 -37.51 21.07 -28.16
CA PRO A 35 -37.17 21.48 -29.50
C PRO A 35 -38.31 22.41 -30.02
N ALA A 36 -37.93 23.57 -30.58
CA ALA A 36 -38.89 24.43 -31.26
C ALA A 36 -39.66 23.58 -32.27
N CYS A 37 -40.99 23.51 -32.12
CA CYS A 37 -41.81 22.86 -33.12
C CYS A 37 -41.54 23.52 -34.47
N PRO A 38 -41.23 22.74 -35.53
CA PRO A 38 -41.17 23.31 -36.87
C PRO A 38 -42.52 23.99 -37.18
N ASP A 39 -42.46 25.18 -37.80
CA ASP A 39 -43.66 25.90 -38.25
C ASP A 39 -44.54 24.95 -39.05
N VAL A 40 -45.64 24.52 -38.46
CA VAL A 40 -46.69 23.77 -39.18
C VAL A 40 -47.30 24.74 -40.15
N PRO A 41 -47.36 24.39 -41.46
CA PRO A 41 -48.04 25.27 -42.42
C PRO A 41 -49.45 25.64 -41.93
N SER A 42 -49.81 26.93 -41.95
CA SER A 42 -51.00 27.48 -41.37
C SER A 42 -52.32 26.99 -42.03
N ASP A 43 -52.25 26.09 -43.03
CA ASP A 43 -53.40 25.62 -43.82
C ASP A 43 -53.84 24.18 -43.50
N VAL A 44 -53.22 23.48 -42.53
CA VAL A 44 -53.76 22.20 -42.02
C VAL A 44 -54.65 22.50 -40.83
N ALA A 45 -55.90 22.90 -41.10
CA ALA A 45 -56.94 22.93 -40.08
C ALA A 45 -57.17 21.48 -39.58
N LEU A 46 -56.60 21.13 -38.46
CA LEU A 46 -56.89 19.87 -37.78
C LEU A 46 -58.37 19.84 -37.46
N ASP A 47 -59.10 18.84 -37.98
CA ASP A 47 -60.51 18.63 -37.67
C ASP A 47 -60.68 18.57 -36.14
N PRO A 48 -61.49 19.48 -35.54
CA PRO A 48 -61.72 19.49 -34.09
C PRO A 48 -62.24 18.14 -33.56
N ALA A 49 -62.96 17.37 -34.39
CA ALA A 49 -63.39 16.01 -34.01
C ALA A 49 -62.24 15.00 -33.93
N ALA A 50 -61.32 15.09 -34.89
CA ALA A 50 -60.12 14.24 -34.87
C ALA A 50 -59.18 14.55 -33.65
N PHE A 51 -59.05 15.85 -33.33
CA PHE A 51 -58.29 16.26 -32.15
C PHE A 51 -58.92 15.76 -30.84
N ARG A 52 -60.26 15.89 -30.71
CA ARG A 52 -60.99 15.36 -29.55
C ARG A 52 -60.85 13.84 -29.45
N ALA A 53 -60.96 13.11 -30.54
CA ALA A 53 -60.83 11.68 -30.58
C ALA A 53 -59.38 11.24 -30.14
N ALA A 54 -58.35 11.95 -30.59
CA ALA A 54 -56.95 11.70 -30.19
C ALA A 54 -56.73 11.99 -28.69
N PHE A 55 -57.28 13.08 -28.15
CA PHE A 55 -57.22 13.40 -26.73
C PHE A 55 -57.88 12.33 -25.88
N GLU A 56 -59.09 11.86 -26.24
CA GLU A 56 -59.82 10.82 -25.54
C GLU A 56 -59.12 9.46 -25.62
N ALA A 57 -58.51 9.14 -26.77
CA ALA A 57 -57.80 7.88 -26.98
C ALA A 57 -56.39 7.86 -26.36
N ALA A 58 -55.84 9.01 -25.96
CA ALA A 58 -54.51 9.09 -25.38
C ALA A 58 -54.38 8.26 -24.10
N ARG A 59 -53.29 7.51 -24.00
CA ARG A 59 -52.97 6.68 -22.80
C ARG A 59 -52.52 7.52 -21.61
N LEU A 60 -51.95 8.69 -21.86
CA LEU A 60 -51.54 9.64 -20.84
C LEU A 60 -52.80 10.30 -20.24
N ALA A 61 -52.90 10.32 -18.93
CA ALA A 61 -53.96 11.00 -18.22
C ALA A 61 -53.84 12.52 -18.42
N MET A 62 -54.86 13.15 -19.02
CA MET A 62 -54.81 14.56 -19.40
C MET A 62 -56.12 15.26 -19.08
N ALA A 63 -56.01 16.56 -18.74
CA ALA A 63 -57.11 17.48 -18.67
C ALA A 63 -56.75 18.85 -19.27
N VAL A 64 -57.72 19.53 -19.83
CA VAL A 64 -57.62 20.96 -20.16
C VAL A 64 -58.27 21.73 -19.01
N ILE A 65 -57.59 22.73 -18.48
CA ILE A 65 -58.08 23.58 -17.38
C ILE A 65 -58.20 25.04 -17.85
N ASP A 66 -59.12 25.76 -17.26
CA ASP A 66 -59.28 27.21 -17.54
C ASP A 66 -58.37 28.08 -16.66
N GLY A 67 -58.37 29.37 -16.83
CA GLY A 67 -57.57 30.34 -16.05
C GLY A 67 -57.96 30.41 -14.57
N GLU A 68 -59.07 29.85 -14.15
CA GLU A 68 -59.47 29.69 -12.75
C GLU A 68 -59.07 28.31 -12.17
N GLY A 69 -58.43 27.47 -12.98
CA GLY A 69 -57.98 26.11 -12.60
C GLY A 69 -59.14 25.08 -12.58
N ARG A 70 -60.25 25.34 -13.29
CA ARG A 70 -61.32 24.37 -13.44
C ARG A 70 -61.11 23.49 -14.66
N VAL A 71 -61.43 22.22 -14.54
CA VAL A 71 -61.34 21.24 -15.62
C VAL A 71 -62.39 21.55 -16.71
N LEU A 72 -61.94 21.89 -17.89
CA LEU A 72 -62.82 22.09 -19.08
C LEU A 72 -63.10 20.77 -19.80
N ALA A 73 -62.11 19.91 -19.87
CA ALA A 73 -62.19 18.56 -20.43
C ALA A 73 -61.19 17.62 -19.77
N ALA A 74 -61.55 16.38 -19.57
CA ALA A 74 -60.70 15.33 -19.07
C ALA A 74 -60.81 14.10 -19.99
N ASN A 75 -59.70 13.40 -20.25
CA ASN A 75 -59.74 12.20 -21.07
C ASN A 75 -60.02 10.94 -20.23
N HIS A 76 -60.34 9.84 -20.89
CA HIS A 76 -60.64 8.56 -20.24
C HIS A 76 -59.48 8.05 -19.34
N ALA A 77 -58.23 8.34 -19.69
CA ALA A 77 -57.10 7.92 -18.93
C ALA A 77 -57.02 8.62 -17.55
N LEU A 78 -57.36 9.92 -17.49
CA LEU A 78 -57.45 10.65 -16.22
C LEU A 78 -58.61 10.14 -15.35
N GLY A 79 -59.75 9.85 -15.96
CA GLY A 79 -60.88 9.25 -15.25
C GLY A 79 -60.51 7.91 -14.59
N ARG A 80 -59.84 7.03 -15.32
CA ARG A 80 -59.32 5.75 -14.76
C ARG A 80 -58.31 5.96 -13.66
N LEU A 81 -57.37 6.90 -13.85
CA LEU A 81 -56.33 7.18 -12.84
C LEU A 81 -56.96 7.64 -11.52
N LEU A 82 -57.95 8.51 -11.57
CA LEU A 82 -58.60 9.07 -10.38
C LEU A 82 -59.78 8.25 -9.87
N GLY A 83 -60.22 7.22 -10.61
CA GLY A 83 -61.37 6.36 -10.25
C GLY A 83 -62.71 7.02 -10.39
N SER A 84 -62.82 8.08 -11.21
CA SER A 84 -64.07 8.81 -11.47
C SER A 84 -64.28 8.97 -12.98
N PRO A 85 -65.49 8.84 -13.50
CA PRO A 85 -65.79 9.10 -14.91
C PRO A 85 -65.27 10.48 -15.35
N ALA A 86 -64.62 10.56 -16.51
CA ALA A 86 -64.04 11.81 -17.02
C ALA A 86 -65.07 12.95 -17.10
N ALA A 87 -66.34 12.65 -17.38
CA ALA A 87 -67.46 13.62 -17.43
C ALA A 87 -67.74 14.28 -16.06
N GLU A 88 -67.54 13.56 -14.95
CA GLU A 88 -67.73 14.06 -13.57
C GLU A 88 -66.59 14.98 -13.11
N LEU A 89 -65.44 14.89 -13.77
CA LEU A 89 -64.27 15.75 -13.49
C LEU A 89 -64.44 17.14 -14.08
N THR A 90 -65.31 17.33 -15.12
CA THR A 90 -65.52 18.58 -15.79
C THR A 90 -66.21 19.60 -14.85
N GLY A 91 -65.70 20.84 -14.82
CA GLY A 91 -66.16 21.92 -13.94
C GLY A 91 -65.51 21.85 -12.51
N THR A 92 -64.85 20.75 -12.13
CA THR A 92 -64.24 20.63 -10.84
C THR A 92 -62.91 21.42 -10.81
N PRO A 93 -62.61 22.18 -9.74
CA PRO A 93 -61.29 22.77 -9.58
C PRO A 93 -60.20 21.69 -9.51
N VAL A 94 -59.10 21.89 -10.21
CA VAL A 94 -57.98 20.94 -10.23
C VAL A 94 -57.44 20.67 -8.83
N THR A 95 -57.53 21.65 -7.95
CA THR A 95 -57.14 21.56 -6.52
C THR A 95 -58.09 20.70 -5.68
N ALA A 96 -59.31 20.50 -6.15
CA ALA A 96 -60.33 19.67 -5.48
C ALA A 96 -60.38 18.24 -6.06
N LEU A 97 -59.63 17.93 -7.10
CA LEU A 97 -59.54 16.56 -7.62
C LEU A 97 -58.93 15.67 -6.57
N ALA A 98 -59.78 14.87 -5.92
CA ALA A 98 -59.37 13.91 -4.89
C ALA A 98 -58.36 12.94 -5.48
N GLY A 99 -57.14 12.99 -5.03
CA GLY A 99 -56.07 12.14 -5.53
C GLY A 99 -54.87 12.88 -6.14
N LEU A 100 -55.05 14.10 -6.71
CA LEU A 100 -53.90 14.88 -7.21
C LEU A 100 -53.01 15.43 -6.07
N GLY A 101 -53.52 15.54 -4.83
CA GLY A 101 -52.75 15.84 -3.63
C GLY A 101 -51.91 17.12 -3.73
N LEU A 102 -52.43 18.15 -4.41
CA LEU A 102 -51.69 19.41 -4.57
C LEU A 102 -51.56 20.11 -3.22
N ASP A 103 -50.33 20.19 -2.68
CA ASP A 103 -50.03 21.03 -1.53
C ASP A 103 -50.08 22.51 -1.87
N ASP A 104 -49.95 23.39 -0.87
CA ASP A 104 -50.08 24.84 -1.07
C ASP A 104 -49.06 25.37 -2.10
N ARG A 105 -47.82 24.86 -2.05
CA ARG A 105 -46.76 25.25 -3.00
C ARG A 105 -47.07 24.84 -4.46
N ALA A 106 -47.61 23.65 -4.66
CA ALA A 106 -47.99 23.22 -6.02
C ALA A 106 -49.25 23.91 -6.51
N ARG A 107 -50.14 24.36 -5.60
CA ARG A 107 -51.27 25.25 -5.96
C ARG A 107 -50.76 26.58 -6.44
N ASP A 108 -49.78 27.18 -5.70
CA ASP A 108 -49.17 28.45 -6.09
C ASP A 108 -48.43 28.35 -7.42
N ASP A 109 -47.68 27.26 -7.65
CA ASP A 109 -47.00 27.01 -8.92
C ASP A 109 -48.01 26.84 -10.08
N CYS A 110 -49.07 26.08 -9.87
CA CYS A 110 -50.16 25.91 -10.86
C CYS A 110 -50.82 27.26 -11.17
N GLN A 111 -51.11 28.07 -10.15
CA GLN A 111 -51.68 29.40 -10.31
C GLN A 111 -50.73 30.33 -11.08
N ALA A 112 -49.45 30.25 -10.82
CA ALA A 112 -48.41 31.01 -11.55
C ALA A 112 -48.40 30.67 -13.05
N VAL A 113 -48.61 29.39 -13.41
CA VAL A 113 -48.73 28.94 -14.81
C VAL A 113 -50.01 29.51 -15.45
N LEU A 114 -51.14 29.43 -14.75
CA LEU A 114 -52.42 29.93 -15.25
C LEU A 114 -52.44 31.45 -15.44
N GLU A 115 -51.74 32.18 -14.61
CA GLU A 115 -51.56 33.63 -14.71
C GLU A 115 -50.48 34.06 -15.71
N GLY A 116 -49.80 33.12 -16.36
CA GLY A 116 -48.73 33.39 -17.33
C GLY A 116 -47.43 33.89 -16.69
N ARG A 117 -47.26 33.72 -15.39
CA ARG A 117 -46.03 34.04 -14.64
C ARG A 117 -44.97 32.93 -14.70
N SER A 118 -45.38 31.73 -15.14
CA SER A 118 -44.48 30.57 -15.32
C SER A 118 -44.76 29.87 -16.65
N GLU A 119 -43.70 29.37 -17.29
CA GLU A 119 -43.80 28.62 -18.56
C GLU A 119 -44.36 27.19 -18.38
N GLY A 120 -44.37 26.68 -17.14
CA GLY A 120 -44.91 25.36 -16.81
C GLY A 120 -44.60 24.96 -15.38
N MET A 121 -45.23 23.89 -14.94
CA MET A 121 -44.99 23.25 -13.64
C MET A 121 -44.78 21.74 -13.87
N ILE A 122 -43.74 21.15 -13.25
CA ILE A 122 -43.55 19.70 -13.17
C ILE A 122 -43.36 19.35 -11.70
N ARG A 123 -44.14 18.40 -11.19
CA ARG A 123 -44.06 17.93 -9.81
C ARG A 123 -44.26 16.42 -9.74
N THR A 124 -43.36 15.71 -9.08
CA THR A 124 -43.53 14.27 -8.79
C THR A 124 -44.15 14.08 -7.40
N ARG A 125 -45.24 13.31 -7.33
CA ARG A 125 -46.01 13.11 -6.09
C ARG A 125 -46.56 11.71 -5.96
N ARG A 126 -46.92 11.36 -4.74
CA ARG A 126 -47.62 10.13 -4.46
C ARG A 126 -49.16 10.39 -4.56
N LEU A 127 -49.81 9.71 -5.47
CA LEU A 127 -51.24 9.81 -5.70
C LEU A 127 -51.94 8.54 -5.26
N LYS A 128 -53.23 8.64 -4.91
CA LYS A 128 -54.11 7.48 -4.79
C LYS A 128 -54.77 7.22 -6.14
N HIS A 129 -54.50 6.08 -6.73
CA HIS A 129 -55.18 5.59 -7.94
C HIS A 129 -56.60 5.21 -7.60
N GLY A 130 -57.53 5.21 -8.57
CA GLY A 130 -58.93 4.93 -8.38
C GLY A 130 -59.25 3.52 -7.82
N ASP A 131 -58.34 2.55 -7.92
CA ASP A 131 -58.42 1.23 -7.32
C ASP A 131 -57.91 1.17 -5.86
N GLY A 132 -57.50 2.32 -5.29
CA GLY A 132 -57.03 2.45 -3.91
C GLY A 132 -55.54 2.28 -3.72
N ARG A 133 -54.76 1.83 -4.74
CA ARG A 133 -53.28 1.74 -4.66
C ARG A 133 -52.64 3.11 -4.70
N SER A 134 -51.46 3.24 -4.09
CA SER A 134 -50.64 4.44 -4.19
C SER A 134 -49.68 4.33 -5.37
N VAL A 135 -49.64 5.33 -6.23
CA VAL A 135 -48.73 5.42 -7.37
C VAL A 135 -47.89 6.69 -7.30
N TRP A 136 -46.68 6.65 -7.80
CA TRP A 136 -45.88 7.83 -8.00
C TRP A 136 -46.28 8.45 -9.35
N ALA A 137 -46.77 9.69 -9.32
CA ALA A 137 -47.17 10.39 -10.52
C ALA A 137 -46.40 11.67 -10.72
N GLU A 138 -46.04 11.92 -11.97
CA GLU A 138 -45.50 13.18 -12.43
C GLU A 138 -46.63 14.02 -12.98
N VAL A 139 -46.92 15.10 -12.28
CA VAL A 139 -47.96 16.07 -12.67
C VAL A 139 -47.32 17.24 -13.38
N THR A 140 -47.69 17.45 -14.62
CA THR A 140 -47.22 18.56 -15.47
C THR A 140 -48.38 19.47 -15.84
N VAL A 141 -48.18 20.78 -15.69
CA VAL A 141 -49.12 21.81 -16.17
C VAL A 141 -48.37 22.74 -17.09
N VAL A 142 -48.89 22.88 -18.31
CA VAL A 142 -48.31 23.79 -19.31
C VAL A 142 -49.41 24.68 -19.93
N PRO A 143 -49.18 25.99 -20.19
CA PRO A 143 -50.16 26.86 -20.82
C PRO A 143 -50.37 26.44 -22.29
N THR A 144 -51.62 26.46 -22.75
CA THR A 144 -52.00 26.14 -24.16
C THR A 144 -52.14 27.35 -25.02
N GLY A 145 -51.99 28.56 -24.46
CA GLY A 145 -52.13 29.86 -25.19
C GLY A 145 -50.76 30.56 -25.32
N ARG A 146 -50.75 31.70 -26.05
CA ARG A 146 -49.56 32.55 -26.15
C ARG A 146 -49.17 33.10 -24.78
N PRO A 147 -47.86 33.11 -24.44
CA PRO A 147 -47.38 33.67 -23.16
C PRO A 147 -47.91 35.10 -22.95
N GLY A 148 -48.52 35.35 -21.78
CA GLY A 148 -49.02 36.69 -21.41
C GLY A 148 -50.49 36.97 -21.71
N SER A 149 -51.32 36.04 -22.26
CA SER A 149 -52.74 36.19 -22.38
C SER A 149 -53.48 35.93 -21.06
N ARG A 150 -54.06 36.95 -20.43
CA ARG A 150 -54.92 36.78 -19.24
C ARG A 150 -56.14 35.94 -19.62
N GLY A 151 -56.43 34.87 -18.90
CA GLY A 151 -57.54 33.96 -19.12
C GLY A 151 -57.25 32.80 -20.07
N GLY A 152 -55.98 32.43 -20.20
CA GLY A 152 -55.50 31.25 -20.96
C GLY A 152 -55.95 29.92 -20.40
N THR A 153 -55.97 28.90 -21.24
CA THR A 153 -56.17 27.51 -20.84
C THR A 153 -54.81 26.85 -20.64
N ALA A 154 -54.74 25.82 -19.78
CA ALA A 154 -53.56 25.02 -19.60
C ALA A 154 -53.85 23.52 -19.77
N LEU A 155 -52.86 22.78 -20.22
CA LEU A 155 -52.90 21.32 -20.29
C LEU A 155 -52.28 20.74 -19.01
N LEU A 156 -53.06 19.99 -18.25
CA LEU A 156 -52.64 19.16 -17.16
C LEU A 156 -52.35 17.75 -17.71
N SER A 157 -51.20 17.19 -17.44
CA SER A 157 -50.92 15.78 -17.70
C SER A 157 -50.40 15.09 -16.44
N VAL A 158 -50.77 13.82 -16.26
CA VAL A 158 -50.41 13.00 -15.12
C VAL A 158 -49.85 11.66 -15.63
N ALA A 159 -48.60 11.43 -15.45
CA ALA A 159 -47.93 10.19 -15.84
C ALA A 159 -47.62 9.34 -14.59
N ASP A 160 -48.01 8.06 -14.60
CA ASP A 160 -47.54 7.09 -13.58
C ASP A 160 -46.06 6.78 -13.84
N VAL A 161 -45.22 7.14 -12.88
CA VAL A 161 -43.76 6.95 -12.95
C VAL A 161 -43.25 5.92 -11.91
N SER A 162 -44.16 5.14 -11.32
CA SER A 162 -43.84 4.16 -10.30
C SER A 162 -42.82 3.13 -10.82
N GLU A 163 -43.10 2.50 -11.95
CA GLU A 163 -42.21 1.50 -12.56
C GLU A 163 -40.83 2.10 -12.90
N ARG A 164 -40.78 3.31 -13.43
CA ARG A 164 -39.53 4.02 -13.75
C ARG A 164 -38.72 4.26 -12.48
N ARG A 165 -39.34 4.69 -11.38
CA ARG A 165 -38.66 4.91 -10.10
C ARG A 165 -38.19 3.64 -9.47
N ASP A 166 -39.03 2.61 -9.45
CA ASP A 166 -38.64 1.30 -8.91
C ASP A 166 -37.44 0.72 -9.68
N LEU A 167 -37.41 0.87 -10.99
CA LEU A 167 -36.26 0.47 -11.80
C LEU A 167 -35.04 1.31 -11.49
N GLN A 168 -35.19 2.63 -11.34
CA GLN A 168 -34.08 3.51 -10.96
C GLN A 168 -33.52 3.18 -9.57
N GLU A 169 -34.39 2.92 -8.59
CA GLU A 169 -33.97 2.51 -7.24
C GLU A 169 -33.27 1.15 -7.26
N ARG A 170 -33.78 0.18 -8.04
CA ARG A 170 -33.12 -1.12 -8.23
C ARG A 170 -31.77 -0.98 -8.93
N LEU A 171 -31.67 -0.16 -9.98
CA LEU A 171 -30.41 0.10 -10.65
C LEU A 171 -29.41 0.73 -9.69
N ARG A 172 -29.80 1.76 -8.93
CA ARG A 172 -28.94 2.39 -7.94
C ARG A 172 -28.50 1.37 -6.85
N HIS A 173 -29.41 0.49 -6.42
CA HIS A 173 -29.06 -0.55 -5.47
C HIS A 173 -28.03 -1.51 -6.05
N LEU A 174 -28.18 -1.94 -7.31
CA LEU A 174 -27.21 -2.81 -8.01
C LEU A 174 -25.87 -2.11 -8.26
N GLU A 175 -25.88 -0.81 -8.52
CA GLU A 175 -24.66 0.00 -8.70
C GLU A 175 -23.87 0.20 -7.40
N MET A 176 -24.54 0.16 -6.24
CA MET A 176 -23.98 0.49 -4.95
C MET A 176 -23.73 -0.72 -4.03
N HIS A 177 -24.20 -1.91 -4.42
CA HIS A 177 -24.06 -3.13 -3.58
C HIS A 177 -23.44 -4.28 -4.37
N ASP A 178 -22.70 -5.12 -3.66
CA ASP A 178 -22.12 -6.34 -4.22
C ASP A 178 -23.19 -7.40 -4.47
N PRO A 179 -23.28 -7.99 -5.66
CA PRO A 179 -24.37 -8.91 -6.01
C PRO A 179 -24.31 -10.25 -5.26
N VAL A 180 -23.14 -10.66 -4.78
CA VAL A 180 -22.95 -11.93 -4.06
C VAL A 180 -23.31 -11.77 -2.59
N THR A 181 -22.73 -10.79 -1.92
CA THR A 181 -22.84 -10.59 -0.47
C THR A 181 -23.93 -9.61 -0.04
N ARG A 182 -24.45 -8.82 -0.99
CA ARG A 182 -25.38 -7.71 -0.75
C ARG A 182 -24.86 -6.66 0.23
N LEU A 183 -23.56 -6.64 0.48
CA LEU A 183 -22.90 -5.57 1.21
C LEU A 183 -22.76 -4.34 0.30
N PRO A 184 -22.60 -3.14 0.86
CA PRO A 184 -22.03 -2.02 0.16
C PRO A 184 -20.80 -2.45 -0.69
N ASN A 185 -20.80 -2.03 -1.95
CA ASN A 185 -19.67 -2.28 -2.81
C ASN A 185 -18.61 -1.17 -2.67
N ARG A 186 -17.57 -1.25 -3.49
CA ARG A 186 -16.48 -0.26 -3.50
C ARG A 186 -16.99 1.17 -3.71
N ALA A 187 -17.98 1.38 -4.60
CA ALA A 187 -18.50 2.71 -4.89
C ALA A 187 -19.20 3.34 -3.67
N LEU A 188 -20.13 2.60 -3.05
CA LEU A 188 -20.82 3.06 -1.85
C LEU A 188 -19.87 3.22 -0.65
N PHE A 189 -18.89 2.36 -0.51
CA PHE A 189 -17.88 2.49 0.53
C PHE A 189 -17.10 3.81 0.41
N PHE A 190 -16.61 4.16 -0.79
CA PHE A 190 -15.86 5.41 -1.00
C PHE A 190 -16.74 6.65 -0.88
N GLU A 191 -18.01 6.58 -1.30
CA GLU A 191 -18.99 7.65 -1.08
C GLU A 191 -19.15 7.93 0.42
N ARG A 192 -19.39 6.88 1.22
CA ARG A 192 -19.57 6.99 2.68
C ARG A 192 -18.29 7.47 3.38
N LEU A 193 -17.14 6.93 3.00
CA LEU A 193 -15.85 7.34 3.55
C LEU A 193 -15.58 8.83 3.26
N SER A 194 -15.83 9.27 2.03
CA SER A 194 -15.63 10.68 1.66
C SER A 194 -16.58 11.61 2.40
N THR A 195 -17.84 11.20 2.58
CA THR A 195 -18.83 11.95 3.35
C THR A 195 -18.41 12.04 4.83
N ALA A 196 -18.01 10.92 5.43
CA ALA A 196 -17.57 10.89 6.83
C ALA A 196 -16.32 11.78 7.06
N LEU A 197 -15.38 11.80 6.12
CA LEU A 197 -14.21 12.67 6.18
C LEU A 197 -14.57 14.16 6.04
N ALA A 198 -15.57 14.49 5.21
CA ALA A 198 -16.00 15.87 4.99
C ALA A 198 -16.86 16.43 6.14
N GLU A 199 -17.73 15.62 6.73
CA GLU A 199 -18.65 16.01 7.80
C GLU A 199 -17.97 16.08 9.19
N SER A 200 -16.94 15.28 9.41
CA SER A 200 -16.25 15.18 10.72
C SER A 200 -15.07 16.14 10.80
N THR A 201 -15.28 17.37 11.22
CA THR A 201 -14.20 18.37 11.34
C THR A 201 -13.26 18.15 12.52
N THR A 202 -13.70 17.46 13.57
CA THR A 202 -12.93 17.23 14.81
C THR A 202 -12.87 15.76 15.23
N GLY A 203 -13.55 14.89 14.50
CA GLY A 203 -13.63 13.45 14.79
C GLY A 203 -12.46 12.65 14.26
N ARG A 204 -12.47 11.37 14.59
CA ARG A 204 -11.52 10.37 14.08
C ARG A 204 -12.29 9.32 13.28
N ILE A 205 -11.67 8.80 12.26
CA ILE A 205 -12.21 7.75 11.41
C ILE A 205 -11.34 6.51 11.54
N GLY A 206 -12.00 5.36 11.73
CA GLY A 206 -11.37 4.07 11.85
C GLY A 206 -11.69 3.17 10.66
N LEU A 207 -10.72 2.37 10.23
CA LEU A 207 -10.85 1.43 9.14
C LEU A 207 -10.19 0.11 9.50
N CYS A 208 -10.95 -0.99 9.41
CA CYS A 208 -10.41 -2.34 9.38
C CYS A 208 -10.52 -2.84 7.93
N TYR A 209 -9.40 -3.02 7.27
CA TYR A 209 -9.31 -3.57 5.91
C TYR A 209 -8.82 -5.00 5.99
N LEU A 210 -9.56 -5.93 5.42
CA LEU A 210 -9.31 -7.36 5.59
C LEU A 210 -9.35 -8.12 4.25
N ASP A 211 -8.61 -9.22 4.22
CA ASP A 211 -8.51 -10.14 3.09
C ASP A 211 -8.56 -11.58 3.63
N LEU A 212 -9.29 -12.45 2.93
CA LEU A 212 -9.45 -13.85 3.33
C LEU A 212 -8.24 -14.67 2.90
N ASP A 213 -7.50 -15.19 3.87
CA ASP A 213 -6.30 -15.97 3.61
C ASP A 213 -6.62 -17.26 2.83
N GLY A 214 -6.04 -17.39 1.64
CA GLY A 214 -6.18 -18.60 0.84
C GLY A 214 -7.51 -18.79 0.10
N PHE A 215 -8.36 -17.77 -0.01
CA PHE A 215 -9.64 -17.83 -0.72
C PHE A 215 -9.52 -18.34 -2.15
N LYS A 216 -8.44 -17.97 -2.87
CA LYS A 216 -8.17 -18.47 -4.21
C LYS A 216 -8.08 -20.01 -4.24
N ALA A 217 -7.42 -20.62 -3.26
CA ALA A 217 -7.32 -22.07 -3.16
C ALA A 217 -8.69 -22.75 -2.94
N VAL A 218 -9.60 -22.08 -2.22
CA VAL A 218 -10.99 -22.55 -2.06
C VAL A 218 -11.69 -22.56 -3.42
N ASN A 219 -11.59 -21.47 -4.20
CA ASN A 219 -12.16 -21.40 -5.54
C ASN A 219 -11.58 -22.45 -6.49
N ASP A 220 -10.25 -22.59 -6.50
CA ASP A 220 -9.54 -23.53 -7.38
C ASP A 220 -9.87 -24.99 -7.04
N THR A 221 -10.15 -25.31 -5.76
CA THR A 221 -10.41 -26.67 -5.30
C THR A 221 -11.89 -27.05 -5.32
N LEU A 222 -12.78 -26.13 -4.87
CA LEU A 222 -14.20 -26.41 -4.63
C LEU A 222 -15.13 -25.71 -5.62
N GLY A 223 -14.57 -24.84 -6.46
CA GLY A 223 -15.29 -24.08 -7.49
C GLY A 223 -15.95 -22.80 -6.98
N HIS A 224 -16.17 -21.85 -7.89
CA HIS A 224 -16.65 -20.50 -7.61
C HIS A 224 -17.99 -20.45 -6.85
N ARG A 225 -18.90 -21.43 -7.07
CA ARG A 225 -20.17 -21.47 -6.35
C ARG A 225 -20.01 -21.70 -4.85
N VAL A 226 -18.99 -22.46 -4.43
CA VAL A 226 -18.68 -22.64 -3.01
C VAL A 226 -17.99 -21.39 -2.47
N GLY A 227 -17.11 -20.78 -3.25
CA GLY A 227 -16.49 -19.50 -2.92
C GLY A 227 -17.52 -18.37 -2.71
N ASP A 228 -18.52 -18.25 -3.59
CA ASP A 228 -19.58 -17.25 -3.47
C ASP A 228 -20.42 -17.46 -2.18
N ARG A 229 -20.72 -18.71 -1.83
CA ARG A 229 -21.41 -19.02 -0.55
C ARG A 229 -20.52 -18.68 0.67
N LEU A 230 -19.22 -18.96 0.58
CA LEU A 230 -18.29 -18.59 1.64
C LEU A 230 -18.26 -17.07 1.81
N LEU A 231 -18.21 -16.30 0.74
CA LEU A 231 -18.24 -14.84 0.79
C LEU A 231 -19.53 -14.31 1.42
N ASP A 232 -20.68 -14.90 1.12
CA ASP A 232 -21.97 -14.51 1.73
C ASP A 232 -21.98 -14.81 3.24
N GLU A 233 -21.52 -15.98 3.66
CA GLU A 233 -21.42 -16.34 5.08
C GLU A 233 -20.41 -15.45 5.84
N VAL A 234 -19.27 -15.14 5.22
CA VAL A 234 -18.31 -14.17 5.75
C VAL A 234 -18.99 -12.81 5.94
N ALA A 235 -19.69 -12.32 4.92
CA ALA A 235 -20.41 -11.06 4.98
C ALA A 235 -21.42 -11.01 6.13
N GLN A 236 -22.14 -12.11 6.38
CA GLN A 236 -23.09 -12.20 7.47
C GLN A 236 -22.40 -12.16 8.85
N ARG A 237 -21.23 -12.82 8.99
CA ARG A 237 -20.45 -12.76 10.24
C ARG A 237 -19.91 -11.35 10.48
N LEU A 238 -19.36 -10.72 9.45
CA LEU A 238 -18.85 -9.34 9.54
C LEU A 238 -19.94 -8.34 9.92
N ARG A 239 -21.17 -8.47 9.37
CA ARG A 239 -22.32 -7.63 9.75
C ARG A 239 -22.62 -7.77 11.23
N ARG A 240 -22.65 -9.00 11.76
CA ARG A 240 -22.94 -9.24 13.19
C ARG A 240 -21.90 -8.61 14.12
N CYS A 241 -20.61 -8.67 13.75
CA CYS A 241 -19.55 -8.01 14.53
C CYS A 241 -19.65 -6.48 14.44
N ALA A 242 -20.05 -5.94 13.31
CA ALA A 242 -20.09 -4.49 13.06
C ALA A 242 -21.36 -3.80 13.59
N GLU A 243 -22.47 -4.54 13.73
CA GLU A 243 -23.78 -4.01 14.11
C GLU A 243 -23.81 -3.28 15.47
N PRO A 244 -23.17 -3.80 16.55
CA PRO A 244 -23.18 -3.12 17.84
C PRO A 244 -22.56 -1.72 17.81
N GLY A 245 -21.53 -1.52 16.97
CA GLY A 245 -20.84 -0.24 16.79
C GLY A 245 -21.45 0.64 15.68
N GLY A 246 -22.47 0.16 14.96
CA GLY A 246 -23.03 0.88 13.81
C GLY A 246 -22.05 1.06 12.66
N HIS A 247 -21.04 0.19 12.54
CA HIS A 247 -20.00 0.30 11.54
C HIS A 247 -20.47 -0.15 10.15
N LEU A 248 -20.03 0.54 9.12
CA LEU A 248 -20.31 0.14 7.74
C LEU A 248 -19.43 -1.05 7.37
N VAL A 249 -20.06 -2.12 6.88
CA VAL A 249 -19.35 -3.27 6.28
C VAL A 249 -19.51 -3.22 4.77
N ALA A 250 -18.40 -3.34 4.04
CA ALA A 250 -18.36 -3.32 2.58
C ALA A 250 -17.51 -4.46 2.02
N ARG A 251 -17.80 -4.89 0.80
CA ARG A 251 -16.91 -5.75 -0.01
C ARG A 251 -16.32 -4.92 -1.13
N LEU A 252 -14.99 -4.82 -1.19
CA LEU A 252 -14.29 -3.97 -2.14
C LEU A 252 -13.96 -4.69 -3.45
N GLY A 253 -13.92 -6.01 -3.43
CA GLY A 253 -13.69 -6.88 -4.59
C GLY A 253 -13.06 -8.21 -4.18
N GLY A 254 -13.19 -9.26 -4.98
CA GLY A 254 -12.57 -10.55 -4.69
C GLY A 254 -12.86 -11.06 -3.27
N ASP A 255 -11.81 -11.19 -2.49
CA ASP A 255 -11.76 -11.62 -1.08
C ASP A 255 -11.54 -10.46 -0.08
N GLU A 256 -11.62 -9.21 -0.57
CA GLU A 256 -11.36 -8.00 0.21
C GLU A 256 -12.63 -7.40 0.79
N PHE A 257 -12.61 -7.14 2.11
CA PHE A 257 -13.69 -6.48 2.83
C PHE A 257 -13.16 -5.28 3.64
N ALA A 258 -14.06 -4.38 4.00
CA ALA A 258 -13.74 -3.21 4.81
C ALA A 258 -14.84 -2.98 5.87
N LEU A 259 -14.41 -2.63 7.09
CA LEU A 259 -15.29 -2.13 8.14
C LEU A 259 -14.89 -0.68 8.44
N LEU A 260 -15.83 0.24 8.24
CA LEU A 260 -15.62 1.67 8.45
C LEU A 260 -16.33 2.13 9.72
N ALA A 261 -15.57 2.68 10.65
CA ALA A 261 -16.07 3.39 11.82
C ALA A 261 -16.04 4.90 11.52
N GLU A 262 -17.20 5.47 11.15
CA GLU A 262 -17.34 6.87 10.74
C GLU A 262 -17.10 7.87 11.89
N ALA A 263 -17.23 7.41 13.14
CA ALA A 263 -16.93 8.17 14.35
C ALA A 263 -16.16 7.27 15.32
N SER A 264 -14.82 7.21 15.15
CA SER A 264 -13.96 6.43 16.04
C SER A 264 -13.67 7.20 17.33
N THR A 265 -13.70 6.48 18.45
CA THR A 265 -13.37 7.02 19.78
C THR A 265 -11.95 6.67 20.22
N GLY A 266 -11.19 5.97 19.39
CA GLY A 266 -9.81 5.54 19.64
C GLY A 266 -9.44 4.26 18.95
N THR A 267 -8.17 3.87 19.03
CA THR A 267 -7.65 2.66 18.41
C THR A 267 -8.15 1.39 19.09
N GLN A 268 -8.38 1.43 20.41
CA GLN A 268 -8.77 0.25 21.19
C GLN A 268 -10.09 -0.38 20.71
N PRO A 269 -11.20 0.35 20.51
CA PRO A 269 -12.44 -0.24 19.99
C PRO A 269 -12.27 -0.88 18.60
N LEU A 270 -11.38 -0.34 17.77
CA LEU A 270 -11.10 -0.90 16.45
C LEU A 270 -10.29 -2.19 16.52
N THR A 271 -9.34 -2.28 17.45
CA THR A 271 -8.57 -3.51 17.66
C THR A 271 -9.45 -4.61 18.29
N GLU A 272 -10.34 -4.25 19.22
CA GLU A 272 -11.34 -5.17 19.77
C GLU A 272 -12.29 -5.69 18.68
N LEU A 273 -12.76 -4.81 17.78
CA LEU A 273 -13.55 -5.21 16.60
C LEU A 273 -12.77 -6.17 15.70
N ALA A 274 -11.48 -5.88 15.44
CA ALA A 274 -10.63 -6.75 14.62
C ALA A 274 -10.43 -8.13 15.26
N GLU A 275 -10.26 -8.19 16.58
CA GLU A 275 -10.18 -9.45 17.33
C GLU A 275 -11.48 -10.24 17.26
N GLU A 276 -12.64 -9.58 17.44
CA GLU A 276 -13.95 -10.21 17.32
C GLU A 276 -14.18 -10.77 15.92
N VAL A 277 -13.82 -10.00 14.88
CA VAL A 277 -13.90 -10.43 13.48
C VAL A 277 -13.04 -11.68 13.25
N LEU A 278 -11.77 -11.67 13.71
CA LEU A 278 -10.90 -12.84 13.57
C LEU A 278 -11.46 -14.07 14.28
N ALA A 279 -11.94 -13.91 15.52
CA ALA A 279 -12.56 -15.00 16.28
C ALA A 279 -13.81 -15.55 15.58
N ALA A 280 -14.65 -14.68 15.02
CA ALA A 280 -15.83 -15.07 14.26
C ALA A 280 -15.47 -15.82 12.97
N LEU A 281 -14.44 -15.39 12.24
CA LEU A 281 -14.01 -16.02 10.99
C LEU A 281 -13.26 -17.34 11.20
N GLN A 282 -12.58 -17.52 12.35
CA GLN A 282 -11.93 -18.79 12.71
C GLN A 282 -12.94 -19.93 12.97
N GLN A 283 -14.20 -19.61 13.25
CA GLN A 283 -15.24 -20.65 13.37
C GLN A 283 -15.46 -21.31 12.00
N PRO A 284 -15.48 -22.65 11.92
CA PRO A 284 -15.69 -23.34 10.66
C PRO A 284 -16.98 -22.91 9.95
N PHE A 285 -16.95 -22.90 8.63
CA PHE A 285 -18.09 -22.65 7.77
C PHE A 285 -18.65 -23.98 7.27
N ASP A 286 -19.95 -24.22 7.49
CA ASP A 286 -20.62 -25.42 7.01
C ASP A 286 -21.23 -25.16 5.62
N LEU A 287 -20.48 -25.50 4.58
CA LEU A 287 -20.84 -25.23 3.19
C LEU A 287 -20.98 -26.53 2.41
N ALA A 288 -22.15 -26.78 1.84
CA ALA A 288 -22.41 -27.95 1.00
C ALA A 288 -22.05 -29.30 1.68
N GLY A 289 -22.19 -29.40 2.99
CA GLY A 289 -21.89 -30.62 3.77
C GLY A 289 -20.40 -30.79 4.11
N GLN A 290 -19.58 -29.77 3.84
CA GLN A 290 -18.16 -29.72 4.20
C GLN A 290 -17.89 -28.61 5.22
N ARG A 291 -16.99 -28.86 6.16
CA ARG A 291 -16.48 -27.89 7.11
C ARG A 291 -15.24 -27.25 6.58
N LEU A 292 -15.31 -25.96 6.27
CA LEU A 292 -14.18 -25.17 5.79
C LEU A 292 -13.68 -24.24 6.90
N ALA A 293 -12.38 -24.26 7.16
CA ALA A 293 -11.70 -23.29 8.02
C ALA A 293 -11.01 -22.27 7.14
N VAL A 294 -11.33 -21.01 7.34
CA VAL A 294 -10.72 -19.87 6.62
C VAL A 294 -10.28 -18.85 7.65
N SER A 295 -9.12 -18.25 7.47
CA SER A 295 -8.64 -17.14 8.28
C SER A 295 -8.69 -15.84 7.48
N ALA A 296 -8.46 -14.74 8.17
CA ALA A 296 -8.30 -13.44 7.53
C ALA A 296 -7.10 -12.70 8.09
N SER A 297 -6.51 -11.87 7.28
CA SER A 297 -5.52 -10.88 7.71
C SER A 297 -6.20 -9.50 7.71
N ILE A 298 -5.94 -8.67 8.74
CA ILE A 298 -6.63 -7.39 8.93
C ILE A 298 -5.61 -6.27 9.17
N GLY A 299 -5.69 -5.20 8.37
CA GLY A 299 -5.02 -3.93 8.63
C GLY A 299 -5.97 -2.97 9.34
N VAL A 300 -5.59 -2.49 10.52
CA VAL A 300 -6.36 -1.53 11.33
C VAL A 300 -5.71 -0.17 11.26
N VAL A 301 -6.48 0.84 10.89
CA VAL A 301 -6.01 2.24 10.79
C VAL A 301 -7.00 3.16 11.48
N GLU A 302 -6.49 4.11 12.24
CA GLU A 302 -7.26 5.21 12.77
C GLU A 302 -6.55 6.52 12.51
N ARG A 303 -7.29 7.52 12.03
CA ARG A 303 -6.75 8.85 11.76
C ARG A 303 -7.73 9.96 12.12
N PRO A 304 -7.26 11.18 12.42
CA PRO A 304 -8.12 12.34 12.45
C PRO A 304 -8.79 12.53 11.09
N ALA A 305 -10.09 12.86 11.07
CA ALA A 305 -10.79 13.16 9.82
C ALA A 305 -10.22 14.42 9.14
N ALA A 306 -9.91 15.44 9.94
CA ALA A 306 -9.30 16.66 9.45
C ALA A 306 -7.91 16.40 8.87
N GLY A 307 -7.71 16.79 7.61
CA GLY A 307 -6.42 16.65 6.92
C GLY A 307 -6.10 15.24 6.39
N THR A 308 -7.04 14.28 6.51
CA THR A 308 -6.87 12.93 5.95
C THR A 308 -7.74 12.79 4.70
N SER A 309 -7.17 12.30 3.61
CA SER A 309 -7.92 11.94 2.41
C SER A 309 -8.31 10.45 2.41
N ALA A 310 -9.38 10.10 1.69
CA ALA A 310 -9.80 8.71 1.52
C ALA A 310 -8.68 7.83 0.92
N THR A 311 -7.91 8.39 0.00
CA THR A 311 -6.77 7.68 -0.63
C THR A 311 -5.67 7.38 0.38
N GLU A 312 -5.28 8.34 1.21
CA GLU A 312 -4.25 8.14 2.24
C GLU A 312 -4.68 7.13 3.31
N LEU A 313 -5.96 7.17 3.72
CA LEU A 313 -6.48 6.20 4.69
C LEU A 313 -6.46 4.78 4.12
N MET A 314 -6.89 4.60 2.87
CA MET A 314 -6.86 3.31 2.19
C MET A 314 -5.44 2.80 1.95
N GLN A 315 -4.50 3.66 1.55
CA GLN A 315 -3.09 3.28 1.41
C GLN A 315 -2.47 2.82 2.73
N ALA A 316 -2.79 3.52 3.83
CA ALA A 316 -2.35 3.10 5.15
C ALA A 316 -2.94 1.73 5.53
N ALA A 317 -4.22 1.50 5.24
CA ALA A 317 -4.91 0.24 5.53
C ALA A 317 -4.35 -0.92 4.70
N ASP A 318 -4.13 -0.73 3.40
CA ASP A 318 -3.52 -1.73 2.50
C ASP A 318 -2.10 -2.09 2.95
N THR A 319 -1.29 -1.07 3.26
CA THR A 319 0.06 -1.28 3.80
C THR A 319 0.03 -2.09 5.10
N THR A 320 -0.92 -1.81 5.97
CA THR A 320 -1.04 -2.49 7.27
C THR A 320 -1.55 -3.92 7.11
N LEU A 321 -2.47 -4.14 6.18
CA LEU A 321 -2.92 -5.48 5.78
C LEU A 321 -1.76 -6.33 5.24
N TYR A 322 -0.91 -5.73 4.41
CA TYR A 322 0.29 -6.41 3.94
C TYR A 322 1.21 -6.82 5.12
N TRP A 323 1.36 -5.97 6.16
CA TRP A 323 2.14 -6.36 7.35
C TRP A 323 1.51 -7.55 8.07
N ALA A 324 0.20 -7.56 8.26
CA ALA A 324 -0.50 -8.70 8.87
C ALA A 324 -0.24 -10.00 8.09
N LYS A 325 -0.24 -9.94 6.76
CA LYS A 325 0.09 -11.08 5.89
C LYS A 325 1.55 -11.52 6.01
N ALA A 326 2.47 -10.56 6.03
CA ALA A 326 3.92 -10.83 6.13
C ALA A 326 4.33 -11.37 7.51
N ASP A 327 3.68 -10.90 8.57
CA ASP A 327 3.95 -11.32 9.95
C ASP A 327 3.35 -12.71 10.29
N GLY A 328 2.78 -13.43 9.29
CA GLY A 328 2.35 -14.82 9.41
C GLY A 328 0.84 -15.06 9.23
N LYS A 329 0.10 -14.09 8.68
CA LYS A 329 -1.34 -14.19 8.38
C LYS A 329 -2.23 -14.45 9.62
N ALA A 330 -3.54 -14.63 9.43
CA ALA A 330 -4.51 -14.96 10.50
C ALA A 330 -4.43 -14.03 11.72
N ARG A 331 -4.20 -12.74 11.48
CA ARG A 331 -4.01 -11.72 12.51
C ARG A 331 -4.44 -10.34 12.07
N TRP A 332 -4.58 -9.45 13.03
CA TRP A 332 -4.66 -8.02 12.77
C TRP A 332 -3.33 -7.32 13.08
N THR A 333 -3.11 -6.18 12.46
CA THR A 333 -1.99 -5.29 12.72
C THR A 333 -2.51 -3.86 12.72
N LEU A 334 -2.03 -3.04 13.69
CA LEU A 334 -2.35 -1.61 13.75
C LEU A 334 -1.33 -0.83 12.91
N PHE A 335 -1.81 0.19 12.21
CA PHE A 335 -0.95 1.10 11.45
C PHE A 335 0.02 1.83 12.37
N ASP A 336 1.28 1.68 12.06
CA ASP A 336 2.39 2.36 12.74
C ASP A 336 3.07 3.33 11.75
N PRO A 337 3.01 4.65 11.97
CA PRO A 337 3.66 5.64 11.11
C PRO A 337 5.19 5.46 11.02
N GLU A 338 5.84 5.07 12.13
CA GLU A 338 7.29 4.87 12.15
C GLU A 338 7.68 3.63 11.34
N ARG A 339 6.97 2.52 11.53
CA ARG A 339 7.15 1.30 10.72
C ARG A 339 6.92 1.59 9.23
N ASN A 340 5.93 2.41 8.91
CA ASN A 340 5.67 2.80 7.52
C ASN A 340 6.80 3.67 6.95
N ALA A 341 7.29 4.66 7.69
CA ALA A 341 8.41 5.51 7.29
C ALA A 341 9.68 4.68 7.05
N HIS A 342 9.99 3.76 7.96
CA HIS A 342 11.11 2.82 7.80
C HIS A 342 10.97 1.97 6.52
N ARG A 343 9.76 1.45 6.24
CA ARG A 343 9.52 0.67 5.03
C ARG A 343 9.68 1.48 3.76
N MET A 344 9.14 2.70 3.73
CA MET A 344 9.28 3.61 2.57
C MET A 344 10.75 3.93 2.31
N THR A 345 11.51 4.22 3.38
CA THR A 345 12.96 4.43 3.28
C THR A 345 13.66 3.18 2.76
N ARG A 346 13.33 2.00 3.30
CA ARG A 346 13.90 0.71 2.86
C ARG A 346 13.62 0.44 1.37
N GLN A 347 12.41 0.69 0.91
CA GLN A 347 12.03 0.50 -0.50
C GLN A 347 12.75 1.50 -1.42
N ALA A 348 12.86 2.77 -1.01
CA ALA A 348 13.61 3.78 -1.73
C ALA A 348 15.10 3.40 -1.84
N LEU A 349 15.73 2.98 -0.73
CA LEU A 349 17.10 2.50 -0.73
C LEU A 349 17.29 1.27 -1.64
N SER A 350 16.38 0.30 -1.58
CA SER A 350 16.46 -0.91 -2.42
C SER A 350 16.47 -0.60 -3.91
N SER A 351 15.65 0.35 -4.36
CA SER A 351 15.56 0.74 -5.77
C SER A 351 16.76 1.55 -6.26
N THR A 352 17.47 2.24 -5.35
CA THR A 352 18.57 3.15 -5.68
C THR A 352 19.96 2.51 -5.56
N LEU A 353 20.10 1.32 -4.96
CA LEU A 353 21.38 0.64 -4.72
C LEU A 353 22.25 0.45 -5.99
N ARG A 354 21.69 -0.14 -7.06
CA ARG A 354 22.43 -0.36 -8.30
C ARG A 354 22.86 0.96 -8.98
N PRO A 355 21.96 1.94 -9.17
CA PRO A 355 22.34 3.26 -9.65
C PRO A 355 23.39 3.97 -8.78
N ALA A 356 23.35 3.79 -7.45
CA ALA A 356 24.32 4.38 -6.54
C ALA A 356 25.74 3.83 -6.75
N LEU A 357 25.85 2.53 -7.06
CA LEU A 357 27.13 1.91 -7.38
C LEU A 357 27.74 2.54 -8.67
N GLU A 358 26.90 2.74 -9.68
CA GLU A 358 27.33 3.36 -10.94
C GLU A 358 27.72 4.84 -10.77
N ARG A 359 27.08 5.55 -9.83
CA ARG A 359 27.41 6.95 -9.51
C ARG A 359 28.60 7.12 -8.56
N GLY A 360 29.19 6.02 -8.07
CA GLY A 360 30.31 6.07 -7.15
C GLY A 360 29.97 6.60 -5.74
N GLU A 361 28.76 6.34 -5.25
CA GLU A 361 28.30 6.79 -3.93
C GLU A 361 28.83 5.90 -2.77
N PHE A 362 29.53 4.82 -3.07
CA PHE A 362 30.09 3.93 -2.06
C PHE A 362 31.56 4.26 -1.77
N ALA A 363 31.94 4.13 -0.52
CA ALA A 363 33.32 4.27 -0.03
C ALA A 363 33.64 3.16 0.96
N LEU A 364 34.93 2.94 1.22
CA LEU A 364 35.40 2.01 2.24
C LEU A 364 36.05 2.76 3.39
N GLU A 365 35.66 2.38 4.60
CA GLU A 365 36.42 2.65 5.82
C GLU A 365 37.09 1.37 6.27
N TYR A 366 38.14 1.50 7.05
CA TYR A 366 38.95 0.36 7.49
C TYR A 366 39.06 0.38 9.00
N GLN A 367 38.78 -0.76 9.64
CA GLN A 367 38.92 -0.90 11.06
C GLN A 367 40.17 -1.73 11.37
N PRO A 368 41.11 -1.21 12.20
CA PRO A 368 42.32 -1.94 12.61
C PRO A 368 42.05 -3.25 13.31
N ILE A 369 42.80 -4.29 12.94
CA ILE A 369 42.89 -5.57 13.62
C ILE A 369 44.31 -5.63 14.18
N VAL A 370 44.41 -5.75 15.51
CA VAL A 370 45.68 -5.68 16.22
C VAL A 370 46.06 -7.01 16.87
N SER A 371 47.33 -7.31 16.94
CA SER A 371 47.85 -8.41 17.74
C SER A 371 47.61 -8.12 19.22
N LEU A 372 46.99 -9.04 19.94
CA LEU A 372 46.80 -8.89 21.39
C LEU A 372 48.12 -9.13 22.18
N HIS A 373 49.15 -9.63 21.52
CA HIS A 373 50.45 -9.89 22.17
C HIS A 373 51.25 -8.59 22.34
N ASP A 374 51.41 -7.81 21.26
CA ASP A 374 52.30 -6.66 21.22
C ASP A 374 51.60 -5.37 20.76
N GLU A 375 50.29 -5.43 20.53
CA GLU A 375 49.43 -4.35 20.05
C GLU A 375 49.81 -3.82 18.65
N SER A 376 50.56 -4.58 17.88
CA SER A 376 50.93 -4.22 16.52
C SER A 376 49.74 -4.40 15.57
N LEU A 377 49.65 -3.50 14.56
CA LEU A 377 48.67 -3.59 13.51
C LEU A 377 48.97 -4.76 12.57
N THR A 378 48.10 -5.75 12.50
CA THR A 378 48.28 -6.98 11.71
C THR A 378 47.42 -7.01 10.45
N GLY A 379 46.26 -6.36 10.49
CA GLY A 379 45.33 -6.32 9.40
C GLY A 379 44.28 -5.22 9.58
N VAL A 380 43.41 -5.13 8.60
CA VAL A 380 42.25 -4.20 8.63
C VAL A 380 41.03 -4.89 8.09
N GLU A 381 39.87 -4.63 8.66
CA GLU A 381 38.57 -5.01 8.08
C GLU A 381 38.04 -3.87 7.21
N ALA A 382 37.67 -4.18 5.96
CA ALA A 382 37.04 -3.23 5.03
C ALA A 382 35.54 -3.16 5.27
N LEU A 383 35.06 -1.99 5.62
CA LEU A 383 33.67 -1.72 5.97
C LEU A 383 33.07 -0.71 5.00
N VAL A 384 32.10 -1.16 4.20
CA VAL A 384 31.46 -0.31 3.21
C VAL A 384 30.60 0.78 3.85
N ARG A 385 30.60 1.98 3.24
CA ARG A 385 29.74 3.12 3.56
C ARG A 385 29.04 3.58 2.31
N TRP A 386 27.79 3.95 2.41
CA TRP A 386 27.04 4.54 1.33
C TRP A 386 26.79 6.02 1.62
N HIS A 387 27.40 6.90 0.84
CA HIS A 387 27.18 8.35 0.92
C HIS A 387 25.92 8.72 0.13
N HIS A 388 24.75 8.50 0.78
CA HIS A 388 23.46 8.75 0.14
C HIS A 388 23.20 10.26 0.06
N PRO A 389 22.79 10.82 -1.12
CA PRO A 389 22.65 12.27 -1.32
C PRO A 389 21.68 12.96 -0.35
N GLN A 390 20.64 12.25 0.12
CA GLN A 390 19.59 12.80 0.99
C GLN A 390 19.68 12.31 2.44
N LEU A 391 20.20 11.11 2.68
CA LEU A 391 20.22 10.46 3.99
C LEU A 391 21.59 10.52 4.69
N GLY A 392 22.59 11.13 4.03
CA GLY A 392 23.95 11.16 4.55
C GLY A 392 24.67 9.83 4.46
N THR A 393 25.62 9.56 5.34
CA THR A 393 26.41 8.32 5.32
C THR A 393 25.66 7.19 6.02
N LEU A 394 25.34 6.15 5.26
CA LEU A 394 24.66 4.94 5.72
C LEU A 394 25.67 3.84 6.02
N GLY A 395 25.49 3.16 7.14
CA GLY A 395 26.26 1.97 7.51
C GLY A 395 25.73 0.68 6.86
N PRO A 396 26.54 -0.40 6.82
CA PRO A 396 26.20 -1.65 6.15
C PRO A 396 24.88 -2.26 6.65
N ASN A 397 24.58 -2.18 7.93
CA ASN A 397 23.35 -2.71 8.54
C ASN A 397 22.06 -2.11 7.95
N GLN A 398 22.14 -0.95 7.29
CA GLN A 398 20.98 -0.26 6.73
C GLN A 398 20.67 -0.70 5.30
N PHE A 399 21.63 -1.27 4.55
CA PHE A 399 21.45 -1.56 3.13
C PHE A 399 21.96 -2.93 2.65
N ILE A 400 22.86 -3.61 3.40
CA ILE A 400 23.39 -4.93 2.96
C ILE A 400 22.27 -5.94 2.83
N GLY A 401 21.36 -6.04 3.81
CA GLY A 401 20.21 -6.94 3.70
C GLY A 401 19.32 -6.65 2.48
N LEU A 402 19.15 -5.36 2.12
CA LEU A 402 18.42 -4.98 0.90
C LEU A 402 19.17 -5.38 -0.37
N ALA A 403 20.51 -5.22 -0.36
CA ALA A 403 21.34 -5.63 -1.48
C ALA A 403 21.31 -7.15 -1.68
N GLU A 404 21.21 -7.92 -0.61
CA GLU A 404 21.01 -9.37 -0.69
C GLU A 404 19.63 -9.72 -1.23
N GLU A 405 18.56 -9.11 -0.71
CA GLU A 405 17.19 -9.37 -1.16
C GLU A 405 16.99 -9.13 -2.67
N ASN A 406 17.54 -8.03 -3.20
CA ASN A 406 17.37 -7.63 -4.60
C ASN A 406 18.51 -8.09 -5.54
N GLY A 407 19.53 -8.80 -5.01
CA GLY A 407 20.67 -9.29 -5.76
C GLY A 407 21.74 -8.25 -6.11
N ALA A 408 21.62 -7.01 -5.64
CA ALA A 408 22.63 -5.97 -5.83
C ALA A 408 23.94 -6.27 -5.04
N ILE A 409 23.88 -7.18 -4.07
CA ILE A 409 25.05 -7.59 -3.28
C ILE A 409 26.17 -8.20 -4.14
N VAL A 410 25.84 -8.84 -5.26
CA VAL A 410 26.85 -9.45 -6.15
C VAL A 410 27.73 -8.37 -6.80
N PRO A 411 27.20 -7.39 -7.57
CA PRO A 411 28.03 -6.33 -8.12
C PRO A 411 28.66 -5.42 -7.06
N LEU A 412 27.95 -5.14 -5.95
CA LEU A 412 28.49 -4.34 -4.85
C LEU A 412 29.66 -5.07 -4.16
N GLY A 413 29.51 -6.35 -3.86
CA GLY A 413 30.56 -7.14 -3.23
C GLY A 413 31.79 -7.30 -4.10
N ARG A 414 31.62 -7.44 -5.43
CA ARG A 414 32.75 -7.42 -6.36
C ARG A 414 33.49 -6.07 -6.31
N TRP A 415 32.77 -4.95 -6.27
CA TRP A 415 33.36 -3.62 -6.14
C TRP A 415 34.12 -3.48 -4.79
N ILE A 416 33.53 -3.92 -3.68
CA ILE A 416 34.16 -3.92 -2.35
C ILE A 416 35.48 -4.70 -2.38
N LEU A 417 35.46 -5.91 -2.93
CA LEU A 417 36.67 -6.74 -3.06
C LEU A 417 37.75 -6.06 -3.87
N ALA A 418 37.40 -5.53 -5.06
CA ALA A 418 38.35 -4.87 -5.93
C ALA A 418 38.96 -3.62 -5.28
N GLU A 419 38.16 -2.77 -4.63
CA GLU A 419 38.64 -1.56 -3.96
C GLU A 419 39.50 -1.89 -2.74
N SER A 420 39.09 -2.90 -1.94
CA SER A 420 39.86 -3.40 -0.79
C SER A 420 41.22 -3.92 -1.23
N CYS A 421 41.28 -4.72 -2.29
CA CYS A 421 42.53 -5.27 -2.80
C CYS A 421 43.43 -4.16 -3.39
N ARG A 422 42.87 -3.16 -4.11
CA ARG A 422 43.63 -2.02 -4.60
C ARG A 422 44.26 -1.21 -3.47
N GLN A 423 43.48 -0.95 -2.43
CA GLN A 423 43.97 -0.19 -1.27
C GLN A 423 45.03 -0.99 -0.46
N ALA A 424 44.79 -2.27 -0.23
CA ALA A 424 45.78 -3.14 0.45
C ALA A 424 47.09 -3.22 -0.34
N ARG A 425 47.00 -3.33 -1.68
CA ARG A 425 48.21 -3.32 -2.53
C ARG A 425 48.95 -1.99 -2.44
N ARG A 426 48.27 -0.85 -2.34
CA ARG A 426 48.87 0.48 -2.17
C ARG A 426 49.65 0.51 -0.84
N TRP A 427 49.06 0.09 0.27
CA TRP A 427 49.75 0.01 1.57
C TRP A 427 50.94 -0.92 1.53
N GLN A 428 50.84 -2.07 0.88
CA GLN A 428 51.95 -3.01 0.74
C GLN A 428 53.14 -2.41 -0.02
N LEU A 429 52.89 -1.59 -1.05
CA LEU A 429 53.94 -0.94 -1.80
C LEU A 429 54.58 0.23 -1.03
N GLU A 430 53.76 0.96 -0.27
CA GLU A 430 54.22 2.10 0.55
C GLU A 430 54.98 1.63 1.80
N HIS A 431 54.60 0.46 2.35
CA HIS A 431 55.15 -0.10 3.59
C HIS A 431 55.50 -1.60 3.44
N PRO A 432 56.50 -1.96 2.64
CA PRO A 432 56.82 -3.35 2.31
C PRO A 432 57.26 -4.17 3.53
N ASP A 433 57.83 -3.52 4.53
CA ASP A 433 58.29 -4.15 5.78
C ASP A 433 57.17 -4.43 6.80
N ARG A 434 55.95 -3.89 6.55
CA ARG A 434 54.78 -4.02 7.41
C ARG A 434 53.53 -4.43 6.60
N PRO A 435 53.53 -5.62 6.00
CA PRO A 435 52.41 -6.07 5.19
C PRO A 435 51.16 -6.26 6.05
N LEU A 436 50.06 -5.60 5.68
CA LEU A 436 48.74 -5.80 6.29
C LEU A 436 47.89 -6.73 5.45
N TYR A 437 47.15 -7.62 6.07
CA TYR A 437 46.05 -8.26 5.36
C TYR A 437 44.78 -7.38 5.40
N VAL A 438 44.00 -7.43 4.34
CA VAL A 438 42.68 -6.85 4.31
C VAL A 438 41.61 -7.94 4.44
N SER A 439 40.70 -7.76 5.37
CA SER A 439 39.56 -8.65 5.58
C SER A 439 38.31 -8.06 4.95
N VAL A 440 37.57 -8.86 4.20
CA VAL A 440 36.40 -8.46 3.45
C VAL A 440 35.26 -9.40 3.73
N ASN A 441 34.13 -8.86 4.15
CA ASN A 441 32.88 -9.58 4.34
C ASN A 441 32.30 -10.07 3.01
N VAL A 442 31.90 -11.34 2.96
CA VAL A 442 31.29 -11.98 1.79
C VAL A 442 29.90 -12.49 2.14
N ALA A 443 28.90 -12.00 1.44
CA ALA A 443 27.51 -12.42 1.64
C ALA A 443 27.27 -13.84 1.10
N VAL A 444 26.33 -14.55 1.72
CA VAL A 444 25.94 -15.91 1.32
C VAL A 444 25.62 -15.97 -0.18
N ARG A 445 24.87 -15.01 -0.69
CA ARG A 445 24.50 -14.94 -2.10
C ARG A 445 25.66 -14.82 -3.07
N GLN A 446 26.75 -14.19 -2.68
CA GLN A 446 27.95 -14.12 -3.52
C GLN A 446 28.59 -15.49 -3.71
N VAL A 447 28.54 -16.34 -2.69
CA VAL A 447 29.07 -17.72 -2.79
C VAL A 447 28.16 -18.63 -3.62
N TRP A 448 26.82 -18.40 -3.59
CA TRP A 448 25.85 -19.25 -4.26
C TRP A 448 25.49 -18.77 -5.68
N ASP A 449 25.31 -17.48 -5.87
CA ASP A 449 24.71 -16.89 -7.07
C ASP A 449 25.75 -16.32 -8.06
N SER A 450 27.06 -16.24 -7.65
CA SER A 450 28.12 -15.75 -8.53
C SER A 450 29.25 -16.77 -8.69
N ASP A 451 30.20 -16.46 -9.57
CA ASP A 451 31.47 -17.18 -9.68
C ASP A 451 32.55 -16.45 -8.88
N LEU A 452 32.40 -16.48 -7.54
CA LEU A 452 33.28 -15.78 -6.60
C LEU A 452 34.77 -16.15 -6.80
N VAL A 453 35.06 -17.39 -7.19
CA VAL A 453 36.45 -17.86 -7.41
C VAL A 453 37.07 -17.12 -8.59
N THR A 454 36.36 -17.04 -9.70
CA THR A 454 36.82 -16.31 -10.90
C THR A 454 36.92 -14.82 -10.63
N ASP A 455 35.96 -14.22 -9.92
CA ASP A 455 35.99 -12.80 -9.55
C ASP A 455 37.21 -12.47 -8.68
N VAL A 456 37.49 -13.27 -7.64
CA VAL A 456 38.64 -13.07 -6.76
C VAL A 456 39.95 -13.28 -7.51
N ALA A 457 40.06 -14.30 -8.36
CA ALA A 457 41.26 -14.54 -9.17
C ALA A 457 41.55 -13.32 -10.08
N ALA A 458 40.55 -12.84 -10.80
CA ALA A 458 40.71 -11.68 -11.68
C ALA A 458 41.10 -10.40 -10.91
N ILE A 459 40.48 -10.16 -9.73
CA ILE A 459 40.80 -9.00 -8.90
C ILE A 459 42.25 -9.07 -8.36
N LEU A 460 42.69 -10.23 -7.92
CA LEU A 460 44.08 -10.41 -7.44
C LEU A 460 45.09 -10.23 -8.60
N GLU A 461 44.78 -10.71 -9.78
CA GLU A 461 45.61 -10.51 -10.97
C GLU A 461 45.68 -9.02 -11.38
N GLU A 462 44.50 -8.35 -11.44
CA GLU A 462 44.39 -6.91 -11.78
C GLU A 462 45.15 -6.02 -10.78
N THR A 463 44.99 -6.27 -9.49
CA THR A 463 45.58 -5.45 -8.42
C THR A 463 47.01 -5.78 -8.11
N GLY A 464 47.44 -6.99 -8.42
CA GLY A 464 48.76 -7.52 -8.04
C GLY A 464 48.93 -7.73 -6.51
N LEU A 465 47.82 -7.79 -5.76
CA LEU A 465 47.88 -8.10 -4.31
C LEU A 465 48.25 -9.57 -4.10
N PRO A 466 49.25 -9.90 -3.28
CA PRO A 466 49.50 -11.28 -2.88
C PRO A 466 48.27 -11.91 -2.22
N SER A 467 47.85 -13.09 -2.68
CA SER A 467 46.63 -13.75 -2.22
C SER A 467 46.58 -13.95 -0.68
N GLY A 468 47.73 -14.17 -0.05
CA GLY A 468 47.84 -14.32 1.42
C GLY A 468 47.56 -13.04 2.21
N LEU A 469 47.46 -11.88 1.55
CA LEU A 469 47.05 -10.61 2.15
C LEU A 469 45.58 -10.31 2.00
N LEU A 470 44.81 -11.15 1.32
CA LEU A 470 43.34 -11.10 1.30
C LEU A 470 42.75 -12.14 2.25
N GLN A 471 41.85 -11.69 3.13
CA GLN A 471 41.03 -12.55 3.98
C GLN A 471 39.56 -12.34 3.59
N LEU A 472 38.81 -13.42 3.43
CA LEU A 472 37.36 -13.40 3.22
C LEU A 472 36.67 -13.82 4.49
N GLU A 473 35.71 -13.04 4.96
CA GLU A 473 34.90 -13.32 6.15
C GLU A 473 33.52 -13.80 5.72
N LEU A 474 33.09 -14.94 6.27
CA LEU A 474 31.79 -15.53 6.02
C LEU A 474 31.13 -15.84 7.36
N THR A 475 29.85 -15.48 7.48
CA THR A 475 29.09 -15.82 8.67
C THR A 475 29.00 -17.35 8.87
N GLU A 476 28.87 -17.79 10.11
CA GLU A 476 28.69 -19.20 10.45
C GLU A 476 27.57 -19.87 9.62
N SER A 477 26.43 -19.19 9.50
CA SER A 477 25.28 -19.68 8.72
C SER A 477 25.57 -19.85 7.23
N ALA A 478 26.43 -19.00 6.65
CA ALA A 478 26.82 -19.07 5.25
C ALA A 478 27.62 -20.34 4.93
N VAL A 479 28.39 -20.79 5.91
CA VAL A 479 29.32 -21.92 5.76
C VAL A 479 28.66 -23.23 6.16
N MET A 480 27.85 -23.27 7.22
CA MET A 480 27.25 -24.49 7.79
C MET A 480 26.19 -25.16 6.89
N GLY A 481 25.54 -24.39 5.98
CA GLY A 481 24.62 -24.92 4.96
C GLY A 481 25.27 -25.43 3.68
N SER A 482 26.59 -25.36 3.58
CA SER A 482 27.36 -25.43 2.34
C SER A 482 27.81 -26.85 1.95
N ALA A 483 26.89 -27.79 1.79
CA ALA A 483 27.23 -29.02 1.07
C ALA A 483 27.27 -28.76 -0.46
N GLY A 484 28.32 -29.18 -1.14
CA GLY A 484 28.40 -29.12 -2.61
C GLY A 484 29.20 -27.92 -3.16
N ARG A 485 28.58 -27.07 -3.98
CA ARG A 485 29.25 -25.98 -4.72
C ARG A 485 29.96 -24.95 -3.83
N PRO A 486 29.39 -24.47 -2.73
CA PRO A 486 30.07 -23.50 -1.87
C PRO A 486 31.33 -24.03 -1.22
N LEU A 487 31.33 -25.25 -0.71
CA LEU A 487 32.52 -25.85 -0.14
C LEU A 487 33.67 -25.96 -1.15
N LYS A 488 33.36 -26.32 -2.41
CA LYS A 488 34.34 -26.36 -3.49
C LYS A 488 34.92 -24.97 -3.81
N ALA A 489 34.09 -23.94 -3.78
CA ALA A 489 34.53 -22.56 -3.97
C ALA A 489 35.51 -22.12 -2.86
N LEU A 490 35.20 -22.40 -1.58
CA LEU A 490 36.06 -22.10 -0.47
C LEU A 490 37.38 -22.88 -0.56
N GLN A 491 37.35 -24.15 -0.97
CA GLN A 491 38.56 -24.96 -1.19
C GLN A 491 39.42 -24.38 -2.31
N ALA A 492 38.84 -23.94 -3.41
CA ALA A 492 39.56 -23.31 -4.51
C ALA A 492 40.21 -21.98 -4.09
N LEU A 493 39.48 -21.12 -3.37
CA LEU A 493 40.01 -19.86 -2.82
C LEU A 493 41.18 -20.10 -1.85
N SER A 494 41.04 -21.07 -0.95
CA SER A 494 42.09 -21.46 -0.03
C SER A 494 43.33 -22.04 -0.77
N ALA A 495 43.11 -22.84 -1.82
CA ALA A 495 44.19 -23.35 -2.66
C ALA A 495 44.94 -22.25 -3.42
N MET A 496 44.27 -21.11 -3.74
CA MET A 496 44.91 -19.91 -4.28
C MET A 496 45.73 -19.13 -3.25
N GLY A 497 45.68 -19.52 -1.96
CA GLY A 497 46.36 -18.86 -0.85
C GLY A 497 45.51 -17.77 -0.16
N VAL A 498 44.27 -17.54 -0.55
CA VAL A 498 43.37 -16.60 0.11
C VAL A 498 43.01 -17.11 1.50
N ARG A 499 43.03 -16.22 2.49
CA ARG A 499 42.66 -16.56 3.86
C ARG A 499 41.16 -16.57 3.99
N ILE A 500 40.60 -17.49 4.74
CA ILE A 500 39.17 -17.58 5.01
C ILE A 500 38.95 -17.55 6.51
N ALA A 501 38.08 -16.70 7.02
CA ALA A 501 37.67 -16.62 8.41
C ALA A 501 36.16 -16.83 8.55
N ILE A 502 35.78 -17.46 9.65
CA ILE A 502 34.35 -17.54 10.04
C ILE A 502 34.06 -16.35 10.95
N ASP A 503 33.00 -15.62 10.58
CA ASP A 503 32.52 -14.47 11.32
C ASP A 503 31.29 -14.81 12.18
N ASP A 504 31.02 -14.01 13.22
CA ASP A 504 29.93 -14.17 14.19
C ASP A 504 29.86 -15.57 14.83
N PHE A 505 31.02 -16.21 15.08
CA PHE A 505 31.05 -17.58 15.57
C PHE A 505 30.43 -17.69 16.97
N GLY A 506 29.51 -18.68 17.12
CA GLY A 506 28.85 -19.02 18.37
C GLY A 506 27.47 -18.37 18.55
N THR A 507 26.98 -17.58 17.57
CA THR A 507 25.60 -17.04 17.58
C THR A 507 24.61 -18.02 16.99
N GLY A 508 25.07 -19.07 16.27
CA GLY A 508 24.25 -20.06 15.56
C GLY A 508 24.32 -21.47 16.17
N TYR A 509 23.73 -22.43 15.46
CA TYR A 509 23.83 -23.85 15.80
C TYR A 509 25.17 -24.43 15.28
N SER A 510 26.24 -24.21 16.00
CA SER A 510 27.58 -24.67 15.61
C SER A 510 27.69 -26.20 15.51
N ASN A 511 27.84 -26.70 14.30
CA ASN A 511 28.23 -28.08 14.08
C ASN A 511 29.77 -28.18 14.07
N LEU A 512 30.38 -28.31 15.24
CA LEU A 512 31.82 -28.36 15.42
C LEU A 512 32.51 -29.45 14.56
N ALA A 513 31.82 -30.56 14.27
CA ALA A 513 32.34 -31.61 13.40
C ALA A 513 32.50 -31.13 11.94
N TYR A 514 31.74 -30.11 11.53
CA TYR A 514 31.84 -29.54 10.19
C TYR A 514 33.01 -28.54 10.09
N LEU A 515 33.30 -27.81 11.16
CA LEU A 515 34.37 -26.83 11.24
C LEU A 515 35.76 -27.46 10.86
N SER A 516 36.03 -28.69 11.32
CA SER A 516 37.28 -29.40 11.03
C SER A 516 37.48 -29.75 9.54
N ARG A 517 36.44 -29.65 8.71
CA ARG A 517 36.48 -29.98 7.25
C ARG A 517 36.60 -28.74 6.39
N LEU A 518 36.39 -27.56 6.96
CA LEU A 518 36.43 -26.29 6.23
C LEU A 518 37.86 -25.82 6.03
N PRO A 519 38.20 -25.25 4.87
CA PRO A 519 39.53 -24.71 4.59
C PRO A 519 39.73 -23.32 5.20
N VAL A 520 39.34 -23.13 6.47
CA VAL A 520 39.41 -21.85 7.19
C VAL A 520 40.72 -21.71 7.98
N ARG A 521 41.14 -20.46 8.16
CA ARG A 521 42.34 -20.12 8.91
C ARG A 521 42.09 -19.24 10.13
N GLY A 522 40.94 -18.57 10.18
CA GLY A 522 40.58 -17.66 11.26
C GLY A 522 39.17 -17.88 11.76
N LEU A 523 38.97 -17.49 13.00
CA LEU A 523 37.67 -17.48 13.67
C LEU A 523 37.51 -16.16 14.39
N LYS A 524 36.41 -15.44 14.14
CA LYS A 524 36.06 -14.19 14.81
C LYS A 524 35.01 -14.48 15.86
N LEU A 525 35.30 -14.10 17.11
CA LEU A 525 34.38 -14.24 18.24
C LEU A 525 33.48 -13.03 18.29
N ASP A 526 32.16 -13.24 18.18
CA ASP A 526 31.14 -12.17 18.26
C ASP A 526 31.23 -11.40 19.58
N GLY A 527 30.85 -10.14 19.52
CA GLY A 527 30.79 -9.24 20.64
C GLY A 527 29.96 -9.72 21.83
N LEU A 528 29.00 -10.64 21.64
CA LEU A 528 28.19 -11.21 22.73
C LEU A 528 29.10 -11.90 23.79
N PHE A 529 30.15 -12.59 23.36
CA PHE A 529 31.10 -13.26 24.25
C PHE A 529 32.04 -12.27 24.94
N VAL A 530 32.39 -11.19 24.28
CA VAL A 530 33.36 -10.18 24.75
C VAL A 530 32.70 -9.15 25.68
N ARG A 531 31.43 -8.84 25.50
CA ARG A 531 30.69 -7.85 26.33
C ARG A 531 30.62 -8.22 27.81
N GLY A 532 30.63 -9.52 28.13
CA GLY A 532 30.68 -10.01 29.51
C GLY A 532 31.96 -9.60 30.29
N PHE A 533 33.05 -9.24 29.58
CA PHE A 533 34.33 -8.88 30.17
C PHE A 533 34.51 -7.40 30.51
N ARG A 534 33.46 -6.58 30.41
CA ARG A 534 33.48 -5.17 30.80
C ARG A 534 33.68 -5.02 32.30
N ALA A 535 34.56 -4.12 32.73
CA ALA A 535 34.94 -3.91 34.13
C ALA A 535 33.79 -3.54 35.09
N ALA A 536 32.68 -3.07 34.57
CA ALA A 536 31.54 -2.59 35.35
C ALA A 536 30.50 -3.66 35.77
N ARG A 537 30.71 -4.95 35.42
CA ARG A 537 29.81 -6.05 35.81
C ARG A 537 30.58 -7.15 36.55
N PRO A 538 29.96 -7.76 37.58
CA PRO A 538 30.50 -8.98 38.15
C PRO A 538 30.53 -10.05 37.04
N LEU A 539 31.69 -10.67 36.89
CA LEU A 539 31.89 -11.69 35.87
C LEU A 539 31.06 -12.92 36.16
N ASN A 540 30.40 -13.41 35.11
CA ASN A 540 29.91 -14.77 35.11
C ASN A 540 31.08 -15.72 34.78
N PRO A 541 31.54 -16.59 35.71
CA PRO A 541 32.63 -17.52 35.43
C PRO A 541 32.39 -18.43 34.23
N ALA A 542 31.13 -18.66 33.88
CA ALA A 542 30.75 -19.46 32.73
C ALA A 542 31.17 -18.80 31.40
N ASP A 543 31.05 -17.45 31.29
CA ASP A 543 31.41 -16.73 30.05
C ASP A 543 32.90 -16.87 29.73
N GLU A 544 33.78 -16.77 30.76
CA GLU A 544 35.21 -16.95 30.57
C GLU A 544 35.56 -18.40 30.22
N THR A 545 34.89 -19.35 30.85
CA THR A 545 35.10 -20.78 30.55
C THR A 545 34.71 -21.11 29.11
N ILE A 546 33.60 -20.54 28.64
CA ILE A 546 33.14 -20.74 27.26
C ILE A 546 34.16 -20.17 26.28
N VAL A 547 34.57 -18.89 26.45
CA VAL A 547 35.54 -18.25 25.55
C VAL A 547 36.87 -18.97 25.56
N THR A 548 37.36 -19.34 26.74
CA THR A 548 38.60 -20.11 26.86
C THR A 548 38.52 -21.44 26.12
N SER A 549 37.40 -22.14 26.25
CA SER A 549 37.19 -23.43 25.56
C SER A 549 37.12 -23.26 24.04
N LEU A 550 36.49 -22.20 23.57
CA LEU A 550 36.43 -21.88 22.14
C LEU A 550 37.78 -21.52 21.55
N VAL A 551 38.57 -20.70 22.24
CA VAL A 551 39.96 -20.36 21.85
C VAL A 551 40.83 -21.60 21.77
N GLN A 552 40.80 -22.44 22.80
CA GLN A 552 41.56 -23.70 22.81
C GLN A 552 41.13 -24.64 21.66
N LEU A 553 39.84 -24.76 21.41
CA LEU A 553 39.34 -25.58 20.32
C LEU A 553 39.82 -25.03 18.96
N ALA A 554 39.77 -23.74 18.75
CA ALA A 554 40.24 -23.09 17.53
C ALA A 554 41.73 -23.34 17.29
N HIS A 555 42.57 -23.17 18.35
CA HIS A 555 43.99 -23.43 18.27
C HIS A 555 44.31 -24.91 18.01
N ASN A 556 43.56 -25.83 18.60
CA ASN A 556 43.71 -27.27 18.33
C ASN A 556 43.38 -27.65 16.88
N LEU A 557 42.55 -26.83 16.21
CA LEU A 557 42.24 -26.95 14.79
C LEU A 557 43.22 -26.16 13.90
N GLY A 558 44.21 -25.48 14.48
CA GLY A 558 45.19 -24.66 13.74
C GLY A 558 44.62 -23.32 13.26
N LEU A 559 43.54 -22.81 13.88
CA LEU A 559 42.88 -21.54 13.55
C LEU A 559 43.40 -20.42 14.46
N THR A 560 43.54 -19.21 13.92
CA THR A 560 43.71 -17.97 14.69
C THR A 560 42.40 -17.44 15.18
N VAL A 561 42.37 -16.79 16.36
CA VAL A 561 41.16 -16.24 16.98
C VAL A 561 41.26 -14.73 17.06
N THR A 562 40.28 -14.04 16.45
CA THR A 562 40.09 -12.59 16.55
C THR A 562 38.91 -12.31 17.49
N ALA A 563 39.15 -11.52 18.53
CA ALA A 563 38.07 -11.06 19.42
C ALA A 563 37.51 -9.74 18.92
N GLU A 564 36.19 -9.65 18.72
CA GLU A 564 35.50 -8.46 18.26
C GLU A 564 34.94 -7.62 19.42
N CYS A 565 34.54 -6.39 19.09
CA CYS A 565 33.89 -5.47 20.04
C CYS A 565 34.71 -5.23 21.32
N VAL A 566 36.02 -5.18 21.21
CA VAL A 566 36.91 -4.80 22.31
C VAL A 566 36.76 -3.29 22.53
N GLU A 567 36.18 -2.88 23.68
CA GLU A 567 35.87 -1.49 23.98
C GLU A 567 36.73 -0.88 25.09
N GLY A 568 37.57 -1.68 25.74
CA GLY A 568 38.43 -1.18 26.82
C GLY A 568 39.62 -2.06 27.14
N PRO A 569 40.63 -1.49 27.87
CA PRO A 569 41.89 -2.18 28.15
C PRO A 569 41.70 -3.43 29.01
N ALA A 570 40.76 -3.44 29.96
CA ALA A 570 40.49 -4.62 30.79
C ALA A 570 39.99 -5.82 29.99
N GLN A 571 39.19 -5.56 28.91
CA GLN A 571 38.77 -6.62 27.98
C GLN A 571 39.99 -7.14 27.18
N ALA A 572 40.80 -6.24 26.62
CA ALA A 572 41.98 -6.58 25.85
C ALA A 572 42.97 -7.44 26.68
N ASP A 573 43.28 -7.03 27.93
CA ASP A 573 44.16 -7.79 28.83
C ASP A 573 43.61 -9.16 29.18
N ARG A 574 42.29 -9.29 29.28
CA ARG A 574 41.66 -10.57 29.59
C ARG A 574 41.70 -11.52 28.39
N LEU A 575 41.34 -11.01 27.20
CA LEU A 575 41.39 -11.78 25.96
C LEU A 575 42.80 -12.23 25.64
N ARG A 576 43.80 -11.38 25.91
CA ARG A 576 45.24 -11.75 25.85
C ARG A 576 45.58 -12.94 26.78
N ARG A 577 45.10 -12.90 28.04
CA ARG A 577 45.31 -13.99 29.00
C ARG A 577 44.61 -15.28 28.63
N ILE A 578 43.44 -15.21 28.02
CA ILE A 578 42.68 -16.35 27.49
C ILE A 578 43.41 -16.97 26.30
N GLY A 579 44.24 -16.18 25.59
CA GLY A 579 45.03 -16.64 24.45
C GLY A 579 44.44 -16.27 23.10
N CYS A 580 43.53 -15.29 23.01
CA CYS A 580 43.14 -14.76 21.71
C CYS A 580 44.33 -14.12 20.99
N ASP A 581 44.44 -14.33 19.68
CA ASP A 581 45.59 -13.89 18.88
C ASP A 581 45.47 -12.41 18.50
N THR A 582 44.29 -11.98 18.07
CA THR A 582 44.04 -10.60 17.60
C THR A 582 42.78 -10.03 18.23
N GLY A 583 42.69 -8.72 18.24
CA GLY A 583 41.54 -7.98 18.74
C GLY A 583 41.13 -6.85 17.81
N GLN A 584 39.83 -6.59 17.74
CA GLN A 584 39.22 -5.52 16.99
C GLN A 584 38.15 -4.86 17.83
N GLY A 585 38.06 -3.53 17.78
CA GLY A 585 37.05 -2.79 18.52
C GLY A 585 37.40 -1.33 18.77
N TRP A 586 36.49 -0.63 19.40
CA TRP A 586 36.62 0.82 19.65
C TRP A 586 37.71 1.18 20.65
N HIS A 587 38.22 0.19 21.39
CA HIS A 587 39.40 0.37 22.23
C HIS A 587 40.62 0.75 21.40
N TYR A 588 40.78 0.15 20.22
CA TYR A 588 41.88 0.41 19.33
C TYR A 588 41.54 1.54 18.34
N SER A 589 40.50 1.38 17.58
CA SER A 589 39.97 2.42 16.65
C SER A 589 38.55 2.12 16.23
N LYS A 590 37.82 3.18 15.91
CA LYS A 590 36.61 3.07 15.06
C LYS A 590 37.06 2.81 13.63
N PRO A 591 36.14 2.37 12.73
CA PRO A 591 36.42 2.41 11.28
C PRO A 591 36.86 3.82 10.83
N VAL A 592 37.92 3.89 10.04
CA VAL A 592 38.56 5.14 9.62
C VAL A 592 38.85 5.12 8.12
N PRO A 593 38.98 6.31 7.47
CA PRO A 593 39.41 6.40 6.08
C PRO A 593 40.82 5.82 5.86
N PRO A 594 41.17 5.40 4.62
CA PRO A 594 42.42 4.76 4.29
C PRO A 594 43.68 5.57 4.69
N ASP A 595 43.62 6.90 4.62
CA ASP A 595 44.75 7.78 4.97
C ASP A 595 45.15 7.66 6.46
N ARG A 596 44.16 7.39 7.34
CA ARG A 596 44.47 7.16 8.76
C ARG A 596 45.20 5.86 9.01
N ILE A 597 44.90 4.81 8.24
CA ILE A 597 45.66 3.55 8.28
C ILE A 597 47.08 3.79 7.80
N SER A 598 47.28 4.55 6.71
CA SER A 598 48.65 4.92 6.26
C SER A 598 49.44 5.67 7.34
N GLN A 599 48.81 6.56 8.11
CA GLN A 599 49.46 7.25 9.24
C GLN A 599 49.85 6.28 10.38
N LEU A 600 49.03 5.28 10.68
CA LEU A 600 49.35 4.26 11.66
C LEU A 600 50.54 3.39 11.24
N LEU A 601 50.69 3.14 9.93
CA LEU A 601 51.82 2.38 9.38
C LEU A 601 53.13 3.17 9.41
N VAL A 602 53.10 4.48 9.32
CA VAL A 602 54.29 5.35 9.44
C VAL A 602 54.75 5.48 10.90
N GLY A 603 53.81 5.47 11.85
CA GLY A 603 54.08 5.53 13.28
C GLY A 603 54.57 4.20 13.89
N ASP A 604 54.44 4.04 15.21
CA ASP A 604 54.80 2.80 15.91
C ASP A 604 53.87 1.62 15.59
N GLY A 605 52.92 1.79 14.68
CA GLY A 605 51.97 0.75 14.29
C GLY A 605 50.94 0.41 15.37
N ARG A 606 50.80 1.25 16.37
CA ARG A 606 49.78 1.14 17.43
C ARG A 606 48.65 2.12 17.15
N PRO A 607 47.43 1.62 17.00
CA PRO A 607 46.24 2.48 16.76
C PRO A 607 45.79 3.27 17.98
#